data_f35158f120e9fea1fc7a7bebcc8b85d7
#
_entry.id   f35158f120e9fea1fc7a7bebcc8b85d7
#
_cell.length_a   1.000
_cell.length_b   1.000
_cell.length_c   1.000
_cell.angle_alpha   90.00
_cell.angle_beta   90.00
_cell.angle_gamma   90.00
#
_symmetry.space_group_name_H-M   'P 1'
#
loop_
_entity.id
_entity.type
_entity.pdbx_description
1 polymer ?
#
loop_
_entity_poly.entity_id
_entity_poly.type
_entity_poly.pdbx_seq_one_letter_code
_entity_poly.pdbx_strand_id
1 'polypeptide(L)'
;TVTLADLITKPELRQVGAVMHSTPILLTQSGKISYTSGTIDTTDRDDYLLFGSTQGLLHVVRAGKNATDANRGKEVFAFAPNEMMQNQKNAFLSETSSTLGKNNLFYGIDAPWTAYTQYVAKADGTLTVKDSGRVAQNASGDDIAIKGLQWVYGGLRMGGKSYYALNLSDLDNPELKFHIDPASSKIYKSSSTTTGVTALSYMGQSWSKPTIAYVKFGGVKKLVMFVGGGYDPGYENAAYDQSTTTGGGAGVYMFDAN
;
A
#
# COMPACT_ATOMS: atom_id res chain seq x y z
N THR A 1 17.33 25.91 4.27
CA THR A 1 15.95 25.47 4.55
C THR A 1 15.15 25.60 3.26
N VAL A 2 14.58 24.51 2.76
CA VAL A 2 13.67 24.53 1.62
C VAL A 2 12.30 24.99 2.11
N THR A 3 11.72 25.96 1.43
CA THR A 3 10.36 26.47 1.74
C THR A 3 9.34 25.92 0.75
N LEU A 4 8.05 26.05 1.09
CA LEU A 4 6.98 25.69 0.15
C LEU A 4 7.05 26.53 -1.14
N ALA A 5 7.46 27.79 -1.05
CA ALA A 5 7.68 28.65 -2.21
C ALA A 5 8.82 28.13 -3.09
N ASP A 6 9.90 27.62 -2.50
CA ASP A 6 10.98 26.99 -3.26
C ASP A 6 10.48 25.74 -4.00
N LEU A 7 9.67 24.89 -3.37
CA LEU A 7 9.11 23.70 -4.01
C LEU A 7 8.18 24.04 -5.19
N ILE A 8 7.52 25.19 -5.14
CA ILE A 8 6.66 25.67 -6.24
C ILE A 8 7.50 26.20 -7.40
N THR A 9 8.54 27.00 -7.08
CA THR A 9 9.32 27.74 -8.08
C THR A 9 10.52 26.98 -8.62
N LYS A 10 10.98 25.94 -7.91
CA LYS A 10 12.16 25.12 -8.26
C LYS A 10 11.75 23.67 -8.43
N PRO A 11 11.29 23.28 -9.63
CA PRO A 11 10.83 21.90 -9.90
C PRO A 11 11.89 20.83 -9.61
N GLU A 12 13.16 21.16 -9.72
CA GLU A 12 14.30 20.29 -9.43
C GLU A 12 14.35 19.82 -7.97
N LEU A 13 13.69 20.54 -7.06
CA LEU A 13 13.59 20.12 -5.66
C LEU A 13 12.46 19.10 -5.41
N ARG A 14 11.61 18.87 -6.41
CA ARG A 14 10.52 17.91 -6.35
C ARG A 14 10.98 16.55 -6.89
N GLN A 15 11.91 15.93 -6.19
CA GLN A 15 12.48 14.65 -6.58
C GLN A 15 11.74 13.50 -5.89
N VAL A 16 11.53 12.42 -6.63
CA VAL A 16 11.06 11.14 -6.08
C VAL A 16 12.30 10.34 -5.71
N GLY A 17 12.29 9.73 -4.52
CA GLY A 17 13.36 8.82 -4.08
C GLY A 17 13.49 7.61 -5.01
N ALA A 18 14.57 6.86 -4.86
CA ALA A 18 14.80 5.67 -5.66
C ALA A 18 13.71 4.61 -5.41
N VAL A 19 13.23 3.99 -6.48
CA VAL A 19 12.36 2.80 -6.43
C VAL A 19 13.27 1.59 -6.57
N MET A 20 13.53 0.88 -5.47
CA MET A 20 14.47 -0.25 -5.46
C MET A 20 13.73 -1.58 -5.70
N HIS A 21 13.12 -2.14 -4.66
CA HIS A 21 12.43 -3.43 -4.72
C HIS A 21 10.90 -3.29 -4.67
N SER A 22 10.40 -2.07 -4.45
CA SER A 22 8.98 -1.78 -4.55
C SER A 22 8.56 -1.81 -6.02
N THR A 23 8.11 -2.97 -6.48
CA THR A 23 7.62 -3.14 -7.84
C THR A 23 6.36 -2.30 -8.04
N PRO A 24 6.34 -1.34 -8.98
CA PRO A 24 5.15 -0.54 -9.24
C PRO A 24 3.96 -1.42 -9.64
N ILE A 25 2.78 -1.13 -9.12
CA ILE A 25 1.54 -1.81 -9.48
C ILE A 25 0.57 -0.85 -10.13
N LEU A 26 -0.18 -1.36 -11.10
CA LEU A 26 -1.22 -0.61 -11.79
C LEU A 26 -2.52 -0.68 -11.00
N LEU A 27 -3.11 0.49 -10.73
CA LEU A 27 -4.42 0.64 -10.14
C LEU A 27 -5.36 1.25 -11.18
N THR A 28 -6.33 0.50 -11.67
CA THR A 28 -7.37 1.02 -12.56
C THR A 28 -8.59 1.39 -11.72
N GLN A 29 -8.93 2.67 -11.68
CA GLN A 29 -10.09 3.17 -10.90
C GLN A 29 -11.41 2.99 -11.64
N SER A 30 -11.36 3.14 -12.96
CA SER A 30 -12.51 2.92 -13.82
C SER A 30 -12.08 2.64 -15.26
N GLY A 31 -12.98 2.07 -16.04
CA GLY A 31 -12.76 1.86 -17.46
C GLY A 31 -13.94 1.21 -18.12
N LYS A 32 -14.06 1.40 -19.41
CA LYS A 32 -15.08 0.77 -20.24
C LYS A 32 -14.42 -0.05 -21.33
N ILE A 33 -14.85 -1.29 -21.47
CA ILE A 33 -14.49 -2.14 -22.60
C ILE A 33 -15.59 -1.95 -23.65
N SER A 34 -15.23 -1.45 -24.80
CA SER A 34 -16.14 -1.38 -25.94
C SER A 34 -15.64 -2.28 -27.06
N TYR A 35 -16.60 -2.82 -27.82
CA TYR A 35 -16.31 -3.68 -28.96
C TYR A 35 -17.00 -3.10 -30.20
N THR A 36 -16.22 -2.75 -31.20
CA THR A 36 -16.73 -2.18 -32.44
C THR A 36 -16.02 -2.83 -33.61
N SER A 37 -16.80 -3.42 -34.54
CA SER A 37 -16.29 -3.99 -35.80
C SER A 37 -15.10 -4.95 -35.64
N GLY A 38 -15.16 -5.83 -34.65
CA GLY A 38 -14.10 -6.82 -34.42
C GLY A 38 -12.93 -6.34 -33.54
N THR A 39 -12.95 -5.07 -33.11
CA THR A 39 -11.87 -4.47 -32.31
C THR A 39 -12.33 -4.20 -30.88
N ILE A 40 -11.55 -4.64 -29.91
CA ILE A 40 -11.75 -4.30 -28.50
C ILE A 40 -11.02 -2.98 -28.22
N ASP A 41 -11.74 -1.99 -27.71
CA ASP A 41 -11.21 -0.73 -27.24
C ASP A 41 -11.24 -0.67 -25.71
N THR A 42 -10.08 -0.40 -25.12
CA THR A 42 -9.87 -0.26 -23.67
C THR A 42 -9.20 1.07 -23.33
N THR A 43 -9.26 2.06 -24.22
CA THR A 43 -8.53 3.33 -24.08
C THR A 43 -9.11 4.26 -23.02
N ASP A 44 -10.39 4.10 -22.67
CA ASP A 44 -11.04 4.93 -21.64
C ASP A 44 -10.87 4.36 -20.23
N ARG A 45 -9.58 4.23 -19.80
CA ARG A 45 -9.20 3.75 -18.49
C ARG A 45 -8.64 4.88 -17.64
N ASP A 46 -8.98 4.87 -16.36
CA ASP A 46 -8.42 5.79 -15.38
C ASP A 46 -7.38 5.04 -14.52
N ASP A 47 -6.15 5.08 -15.00
CA ASP A 47 -5.03 4.28 -14.48
C ASP A 47 -4.08 5.11 -13.61
N TYR A 48 -3.60 4.47 -12.54
CA TYR A 48 -2.64 5.03 -11.61
C TYR A 48 -1.53 4.01 -11.31
N LEU A 49 -0.35 4.49 -10.97
CA LEU A 49 0.77 3.69 -10.50
C LEU A 49 0.96 3.90 -9.00
N LEU A 50 1.09 2.80 -8.27
CA LEU A 50 1.43 2.81 -6.85
C LEU A 50 2.81 2.17 -6.68
N PHE A 51 3.72 2.88 -5.99
CA PHE A 51 5.07 2.39 -5.69
C PHE A 51 5.64 3.06 -4.45
N GLY A 52 6.55 2.36 -3.77
CA GLY A 52 7.32 2.89 -2.64
C GLY A 52 8.65 3.47 -3.08
N SER A 53 9.19 4.39 -2.29
CA SER A 53 10.49 5.01 -2.53
C SER A 53 11.40 4.96 -1.29
N THR A 54 12.71 5.14 -1.52
CA THR A 54 13.72 5.20 -0.45
C THR A 54 13.52 6.38 0.49
N GLN A 55 12.78 7.39 0.09
CA GLN A 55 12.38 8.49 0.97
C GLN A 55 11.38 8.06 2.06
N GLY A 56 10.78 6.86 1.95
CA GLY A 56 9.78 6.37 2.90
C GLY A 56 8.36 6.81 2.60
N LEU A 57 8.10 7.16 1.35
CA LEU A 57 6.78 7.50 0.84
C LEU A 57 6.25 6.42 -0.10
N LEU A 58 4.97 6.13 0.03
CA LEU A 58 4.20 5.36 -0.94
C LEU A 58 3.47 6.34 -1.85
N HIS A 59 3.83 6.34 -3.11
CA HIS A 59 3.34 7.29 -4.11
C HIS A 59 2.18 6.70 -4.90
N VAL A 60 1.18 7.52 -5.20
CA VAL A 60 0.14 7.22 -6.20
C VAL A 60 0.18 8.29 -7.27
N VAL A 61 0.57 7.88 -8.47
CA VAL A 61 0.80 8.76 -9.61
C VAL A 61 -0.15 8.40 -10.73
N ARG A 62 -0.79 9.40 -11.31
CA ARG A 62 -1.70 9.21 -12.44
C ARG A 62 -0.93 8.78 -13.69
N ALA A 63 -1.22 7.59 -14.21
CA ALA A 63 -0.69 7.14 -15.49
C ALA A 63 -1.36 7.87 -16.68
N GLY A 64 -2.60 8.28 -16.45
CA GLY A 64 -3.42 8.99 -17.42
C GLY A 64 -4.32 8.08 -18.26
N LYS A 65 -5.35 8.66 -18.84
CA LYS A 65 -6.32 7.93 -19.68
C LYS A 65 -5.76 7.65 -21.08
N ASN A 66 -4.89 8.52 -21.55
CA ASN A 66 -4.26 8.44 -22.89
C ASN A 66 -3.03 9.35 -22.95
N ALA A 67 -2.36 9.35 -24.10
CA ALA A 67 -1.14 10.14 -24.33
C ALA A 67 -1.33 11.67 -24.22
N THR A 68 -2.55 12.17 -24.34
CA THR A 68 -2.89 13.61 -24.30
C THR A 68 -3.49 14.05 -22.95
N ASP A 69 -3.64 13.14 -21.98
CA ASP A 69 -4.15 13.51 -20.65
C ASP A 69 -3.16 14.48 -19.96
N ALA A 70 -3.60 15.72 -19.77
CA ALA A 70 -2.80 16.78 -19.15
C ALA A 70 -2.45 16.51 -17.68
N ASN A 71 -3.10 15.53 -17.04
CA ASN A 71 -2.86 15.16 -15.67
C ASN A 71 -1.96 13.91 -15.51
N ARG A 72 -1.52 13.31 -16.62
CA ARG A 72 -0.58 12.19 -16.57
C ARG A 72 0.73 12.60 -15.88
N GLY A 73 1.30 11.69 -15.11
CA GLY A 73 2.53 11.91 -14.35
C GLY A 73 2.36 12.76 -13.10
N LYS A 74 1.15 13.25 -12.80
CA LYS A 74 0.90 13.98 -11.55
C LYS A 74 0.70 13.02 -10.39
N GLU A 75 1.36 13.30 -9.29
CA GLU A 75 1.09 12.63 -8.02
C GLU A 75 -0.28 13.03 -7.51
N VAL A 76 -1.09 12.04 -7.12
CA VAL A 76 -2.43 12.25 -6.56
C VAL A 76 -2.33 12.40 -5.06
N PHE A 77 -1.59 11.50 -4.41
CA PHE A 77 -1.21 11.61 -3.01
C PHE A 77 0.04 10.77 -2.74
N ALA A 78 0.67 11.03 -1.59
CA ALA A 78 1.71 10.20 -1.01
C ALA A 78 1.34 9.82 0.43
N PHE A 79 1.55 8.55 0.77
CA PHE A 79 1.35 8.05 2.14
C PHE A 79 2.70 7.90 2.84
N ALA A 80 2.82 8.52 4.02
CA ALA A 80 3.98 8.38 4.90
C ALA A 80 3.64 7.42 6.04
N PRO A 81 4.18 6.18 6.05
CA PRO A 81 3.97 5.24 7.15
C PRO A 81 4.51 5.77 8.47
N ASN A 82 3.79 5.50 9.57
CA ASN A 82 4.23 5.93 10.90
C ASN A 82 5.66 5.45 11.25
N GLU A 83 6.01 4.21 10.90
CA GLU A 83 7.34 3.67 11.14
C GLU A 83 8.43 4.46 10.40
N MET A 84 8.14 4.96 9.20
CA MET A 84 9.07 5.82 8.45
C MET A 84 9.28 7.17 9.14
N MET A 85 8.20 7.75 9.65
CA MET A 85 8.26 9.01 10.41
C MET A 85 9.04 8.89 11.72
N GLN A 86 9.02 7.70 12.33
CA GLN A 86 9.77 7.42 13.55
C GLN A 86 11.23 7.11 13.27
N ASN A 87 11.52 6.24 12.31
CA ASN A 87 12.84 5.63 12.16
C ASN A 87 13.72 6.32 11.11
N GLN A 88 13.14 6.96 10.09
CA GLN A 88 13.92 7.63 9.04
C GLN A 88 13.48 9.07 8.75
N LYS A 89 12.98 9.78 9.76
CA LYS A 89 12.55 11.18 9.62
C LYS A 89 13.57 12.09 8.95
N ASN A 90 14.85 11.80 9.09
CA ASN A 90 15.93 12.60 8.50
C ASN A 90 15.97 12.50 6.96
N ALA A 91 15.40 11.44 6.37
CA ALA A 91 15.24 11.32 4.92
C ALA A 91 14.29 12.39 4.33
N PHE A 92 13.41 12.96 5.17
CA PHE A 92 12.48 14.01 4.77
C PHE A 92 13.02 15.43 5.01
N LEU A 93 14.11 15.58 5.79
CA LEU A 93 14.49 16.89 6.31
C LEU A 93 15.65 17.55 5.56
N SER A 94 16.55 16.80 4.92
CA SER A 94 17.69 17.39 4.24
C SER A 94 18.45 16.39 3.39
N GLU A 95 18.83 16.80 2.18
CA GLU A 95 19.79 16.10 1.32
C GLU A 95 21.25 16.34 1.74
N THR A 96 21.51 17.33 2.58
CA THR A 96 22.85 17.78 2.95
C THR A 96 23.44 17.05 4.16
N SER A 97 22.79 16.02 4.65
CA SER A 97 23.31 15.26 5.77
C SER A 97 24.55 14.46 5.34
N SER A 98 25.72 14.93 5.75
CA SER A 98 26.99 14.20 5.59
C SER A 98 27.05 12.85 6.32
N THR A 99 26.02 12.52 7.09
CA THR A 99 25.84 11.24 7.77
C THR A 99 25.21 10.16 6.88
N LEU A 100 24.77 10.51 5.68
CA LEU A 100 24.32 9.56 4.65
C LEU A 100 25.57 8.90 4.05
N GLY A 101 26.00 7.82 4.64
CA GLY A 101 27.07 6.97 4.12
C GLY A 101 26.58 5.53 4.04
N LYS A 102 27.46 4.63 3.64
CA LYS A 102 27.15 3.19 3.52
C LYS A 102 26.49 2.56 4.77
N ASN A 103 26.69 3.20 5.94
CA ASN A 103 26.13 2.72 7.21
C ASN A 103 24.80 3.38 7.59
N ASN A 104 24.32 4.35 6.81
CA ASN A 104 23.08 5.11 7.05
C ASN A 104 22.19 5.15 5.80
N LEU A 105 22.12 4.03 5.09
CA LEU A 105 21.26 3.93 3.93
C LEU A 105 19.80 3.84 4.37
N PHE A 106 18.98 4.76 3.88
CA PHE A 106 17.52 4.69 4.05
C PHE A 106 16.90 3.84 2.96
N TYR A 107 16.17 2.81 3.36
CA TYR A 107 15.48 1.92 2.41
C TYR A 107 14.04 2.33 2.15
N GLY A 108 13.43 3.05 3.06
CA GLY A 108 12.08 3.55 2.90
C GLY A 108 11.03 2.46 2.78
N ILE A 109 10.14 2.62 1.79
CA ILE A 109 9.15 1.60 1.44
C ILE A 109 9.74 0.76 0.30
N ASP A 110 10.49 -0.26 0.69
CA ASP A 110 11.24 -1.11 -0.23
C ASP A 110 10.46 -2.39 -0.64
N ALA A 111 9.33 -2.68 0.01
CA ALA A 111 8.54 -3.88 -0.26
C ALA A 111 7.63 -3.75 -1.49
N PRO A 112 7.35 -4.87 -2.18
CA PRO A 112 6.28 -4.93 -3.16
C PRO A 112 4.92 -4.93 -2.46
N TRP A 113 3.97 -4.19 -3.01
CA TRP A 113 2.59 -4.11 -2.53
C TRP A 113 1.66 -4.99 -3.37
N THR A 114 0.49 -5.30 -2.83
CA THR A 114 -0.57 -6.07 -3.51
C THR A 114 -1.86 -5.25 -3.51
N ALA A 115 -2.54 -5.20 -4.65
CA ALA A 115 -3.89 -4.64 -4.75
C ALA A 115 -4.94 -5.76 -4.77
N TYR A 116 -6.03 -5.54 -4.05
CA TYR A 116 -7.25 -6.30 -4.16
C TYR A 116 -8.34 -5.37 -4.70
N THR A 117 -8.87 -5.70 -5.88
CA THR A 117 -9.82 -4.83 -6.59
C THR A 117 -11.09 -5.59 -6.91
N GLN A 118 -12.23 -4.98 -6.64
CA GLN A 118 -13.54 -5.47 -7.03
C GLN A 118 -14.27 -4.36 -7.79
N TYR A 119 -14.57 -4.61 -9.05
CA TYR A 119 -15.30 -3.68 -9.89
C TYR A 119 -16.80 -3.92 -9.82
N VAL A 120 -17.55 -2.84 -9.98
CA VAL A 120 -18.99 -2.84 -10.21
C VAL A 120 -19.30 -2.05 -11.48
N ALA A 121 -20.39 -2.42 -12.16
CA ALA A 121 -20.79 -1.77 -13.40
C ALA A 121 -21.75 -0.61 -13.12
N LYS A 122 -21.49 0.53 -13.73
CA LYS A 122 -22.46 1.64 -13.88
C LYS A 122 -23.55 1.27 -14.89
N ALA A 123 -24.60 2.07 -14.98
CA ALA A 123 -25.69 1.85 -15.92
C ALA A 123 -25.24 1.91 -17.40
N ASP A 124 -24.20 2.67 -17.71
CA ASP A 124 -23.61 2.80 -19.06
C ASP A 124 -22.59 1.70 -19.42
N GLY A 125 -22.40 0.71 -18.52
CA GLY A 125 -21.45 -0.39 -18.67
C GLY A 125 -20.01 -0.05 -18.25
N THR A 126 -19.72 1.15 -17.77
CA THR A 126 -18.41 1.50 -17.22
C THR A 126 -18.19 0.71 -15.92
N LEU A 127 -17.05 0.02 -15.81
CA LEU A 127 -16.61 -0.60 -14.58
C LEU A 127 -15.94 0.45 -13.67
N THR A 128 -16.21 0.39 -12.38
CA THR A 128 -15.62 1.32 -11.40
C THR A 128 -15.38 0.65 -10.06
N VAL A 129 -14.41 1.15 -9.32
CA VAL A 129 -14.16 0.76 -7.91
C VAL A 129 -14.90 1.70 -6.93
N LYS A 130 -15.47 2.81 -7.44
CA LYS A 130 -16.28 3.76 -6.67
C LYS A 130 -17.75 3.35 -6.67
N ASP A 131 -18.62 4.27 -6.33
CA ASP A 131 -20.07 4.11 -6.42
C ASP A 131 -20.51 3.96 -7.88
N SER A 132 -21.32 2.93 -8.15
CA SER A 132 -21.88 2.69 -9.48
C SER A 132 -23.04 3.63 -9.85
N GLY A 133 -23.57 4.37 -8.89
CA GLY A 133 -24.84 5.09 -9.03
C GLY A 133 -26.06 4.16 -9.10
N ARG A 134 -25.90 2.87 -8.80
CA ARG A 134 -26.96 1.86 -8.77
C ARG A 134 -27.20 1.38 -7.35
N VAL A 135 -28.39 0.89 -7.10
CA VAL A 135 -28.76 0.32 -5.80
C VAL A 135 -29.11 -1.17 -5.94
N ALA A 136 -28.91 -1.89 -4.85
CA ALA A 136 -29.44 -3.23 -4.63
C ALA A 136 -30.22 -3.24 -3.33
N GLN A 137 -31.10 -4.22 -3.15
CA GLN A 137 -31.79 -4.36 -1.87
C GLN A 137 -31.05 -5.35 -0.97
N ASN A 138 -30.93 -5.00 0.31
CA ASN A 138 -30.43 -5.92 1.33
C ASN A 138 -31.52 -6.94 1.74
N ALA A 139 -31.19 -7.84 2.65
CA ALA A 139 -32.13 -8.84 3.15
C ALA A 139 -33.36 -8.25 3.87
N SER A 140 -33.28 -7.01 4.34
CA SER A 140 -34.38 -6.26 4.99
C SER A 140 -35.21 -5.44 4.00
N GLY A 141 -34.82 -5.41 2.71
CA GLY A 141 -35.51 -4.63 1.67
C GLY A 141 -35.05 -3.18 1.55
N ASP A 142 -34.01 -2.77 2.28
CA ASP A 142 -33.49 -1.42 2.18
C ASP A 142 -32.57 -1.26 0.97
N ASP A 143 -32.61 -0.13 0.31
CA ASP A 143 -31.72 0.19 -0.80
C ASP A 143 -30.30 0.44 -0.32
N ILE A 144 -29.35 -0.33 -0.85
CA ILE A 144 -27.92 -0.17 -0.61
C ILE A 144 -27.19 0.19 -1.91
N ALA A 145 -26.32 1.19 -1.85
CA ALA A 145 -25.49 1.57 -2.99
C ALA A 145 -24.57 0.43 -3.40
N ILE A 146 -24.53 0.11 -4.70
CA ILE A 146 -23.60 -0.87 -5.26
C ILE A 146 -22.26 -0.15 -5.48
N LYS A 147 -21.27 -0.48 -4.62
CA LYS A 147 -19.92 0.09 -4.66
C LYS A 147 -18.91 -0.99 -4.97
N GLY A 148 -17.90 -0.64 -5.77
CA GLY A 148 -16.69 -1.42 -5.90
C GLY A 148 -15.74 -1.16 -4.74
N LEU A 149 -14.53 -1.71 -4.83
CA LEU A 149 -13.47 -1.41 -3.88
C LEU A 149 -12.09 -1.61 -4.53
N GLN A 150 -11.11 -0.88 -4.03
CA GLN A 150 -9.70 -1.06 -4.34
C GLN A 150 -8.89 -0.86 -3.07
N TRP A 151 -8.37 -1.96 -2.54
CA TRP A 151 -7.57 -1.97 -1.33
C TRP A 151 -6.15 -2.39 -1.66
N VAL A 152 -5.17 -1.78 -1.00
CA VAL A 152 -3.77 -2.11 -1.20
C VAL A 152 -3.13 -2.49 0.13
N TYR A 153 -2.21 -3.45 0.07
CA TYR A 153 -1.55 -4.04 1.23
C TYR A 153 -0.07 -4.14 0.96
N GLY A 154 0.76 -3.77 1.91
CA GLY A 154 2.20 -3.88 1.75
C GLY A 154 2.97 -3.69 3.04
N GLY A 155 4.22 -4.12 2.98
CA GLY A 155 5.20 -3.94 4.04
C GLY A 155 6.26 -2.91 3.66
N LEU A 156 7.38 -2.96 4.38
CA LEU A 156 8.48 -2.02 4.25
C LEU A 156 9.79 -2.70 3.80
N ARG A 157 9.85 -4.04 3.84
CA ARG A 157 11.03 -4.86 3.57
C ARG A 157 12.25 -4.40 4.39
N MET A 158 13.32 -3.94 3.76
CA MET A 158 14.50 -3.40 4.45
C MET A 158 14.20 -2.14 5.27
N GLY A 159 13.10 -1.42 4.97
CA GLY A 159 12.73 -0.21 5.69
C GLY A 159 12.09 -0.45 7.05
N GLY A 160 11.59 -1.66 7.34
CA GLY A 160 10.94 -1.90 8.63
C GLY A 160 10.16 -3.21 8.74
N LYS A 161 9.40 -3.33 9.83
CA LYS A 161 8.65 -4.55 10.19
C LYS A 161 7.15 -4.44 9.92
N SER A 162 6.62 -3.23 9.83
CA SER A 162 5.18 -2.98 9.75
C SER A 162 4.56 -3.38 8.42
N TYR A 163 3.27 -3.74 8.47
CA TYR A 163 2.40 -3.87 7.31
C TYR A 163 1.27 -2.85 7.39
N TYR A 164 0.87 -2.35 6.24
CA TYR A 164 -0.20 -1.37 6.11
C TYR A 164 -1.24 -1.83 5.10
N ALA A 165 -2.49 -1.49 5.35
CA ALA A 165 -3.59 -1.64 4.41
C ALA A 165 -4.28 -0.30 4.21
N LEU A 166 -4.46 0.11 2.95
CA LEU A 166 -5.13 1.34 2.58
C LEU A 166 -6.37 1.04 1.73
N ASN A 167 -7.43 1.79 1.94
CA ASN A 167 -8.58 1.85 1.07
C ASN A 167 -8.38 2.97 0.06
N LEU A 168 -8.16 2.61 -1.19
CA LEU A 168 -7.94 3.50 -2.33
C LEU A 168 -9.11 3.46 -3.32
N SER A 169 -10.29 3.03 -2.88
CA SER A 169 -11.49 3.04 -3.71
C SER A 169 -11.88 4.44 -4.15
N ASP A 170 -11.55 5.45 -3.35
CA ASP A 170 -11.63 6.86 -3.68
C ASP A 170 -10.28 7.52 -3.43
N LEU A 171 -9.55 7.88 -4.49
CA LEU A 171 -8.23 8.51 -4.39
C LEU A 171 -8.27 9.96 -3.91
N ASP A 172 -9.44 10.60 -3.93
CA ASP A 172 -9.62 11.93 -3.36
C ASP A 172 -9.77 11.87 -1.83
N ASN A 173 -10.16 10.69 -1.29
CA ASN A 173 -10.34 10.43 0.13
C ASN A 173 -9.71 9.07 0.50
N PRO A 174 -8.39 8.93 0.43
CA PRO A 174 -7.71 7.70 0.81
C PRO A 174 -7.81 7.45 2.32
N GLU A 175 -8.00 6.19 2.72
CA GLU A 175 -8.19 5.82 4.11
C GLU A 175 -7.19 4.75 4.54
N LEU A 176 -6.68 4.85 5.77
CA LEU A 176 -5.96 3.77 6.41
C LEU A 176 -6.97 2.73 6.93
N LYS A 177 -6.90 1.50 6.42
CA LYS A 177 -7.73 0.39 6.94
C LYS A 177 -7.17 -0.14 8.25
N PHE A 178 -5.90 -0.50 8.25
CA PHE A 178 -5.17 -0.92 9.44
C PHE A 178 -3.65 -0.78 9.26
N HIS A 179 -2.97 -0.75 10.40
CA HIS A 179 -1.53 -0.81 10.54
C HIS A 179 -1.17 -1.94 11.50
N ILE A 180 -0.39 -2.91 11.05
CA ILE A 180 0.18 -3.96 11.88
C ILE A 180 1.56 -3.49 12.30
N ASP A 181 1.75 -3.33 13.61
CA ASP A 181 2.99 -2.84 14.19
C ASP A 181 3.63 -3.92 15.08
N PRO A 182 4.59 -4.69 14.56
CA PRO A 182 5.30 -5.70 15.34
C PRO A 182 6.09 -5.14 16.52
N ALA A 183 6.61 -3.91 16.41
CA ALA A 183 7.41 -3.30 17.47
C ALA A 183 6.61 -3.05 18.73
N SER A 184 5.35 -2.66 18.61
CA SER A 184 4.43 -2.50 19.75
C SER A 184 3.55 -3.73 20.02
N SER A 185 3.65 -4.77 19.17
CA SER A 185 2.75 -5.95 19.20
C SER A 185 1.27 -5.57 19.11
N LYS A 186 0.94 -4.61 18.25
CA LYS A 186 -0.42 -4.06 18.10
C LYS A 186 -0.88 -3.98 16.67
N ILE A 187 -2.19 -4.05 16.50
CA ILE A 187 -2.89 -3.72 15.26
C ILE A 187 -3.72 -2.47 15.52
N TYR A 188 -3.48 -1.43 14.76
CA TYR A 188 -4.22 -0.19 14.78
C TYR A 188 -5.22 -0.18 13.63
N LYS A 189 -6.48 0.11 13.91
CA LYS A 189 -7.52 0.35 12.91
C LYS A 189 -7.76 1.85 12.73
N SER A 190 -8.38 2.22 11.63
CA SER A 190 -8.69 3.63 11.28
C SER A 190 -9.46 4.39 12.37
N SER A 191 -10.22 3.69 13.20
CA SER A 191 -11.11 4.23 14.22
C SER A 191 -10.48 4.30 15.62
N SER A 192 -9.19 4.54 15.77
CA SER A 192 -8.51 4.54 17.08
C SER A 192 -8.55 3.21 17.84
N THR A 193 -9.17 2.19 17.31
CA THR A 193 -9.23 0.86 17.95
C THR A 193 -7.88 0.18 17.84
N THR A 194 -7.32 -0.21 18.96
CA THR A 194 -6.03 -0.89 19.04
C THR A 194 -6.23 -2.28 19.61
N THR A 195 -5.71 -3.30 18.94
CA THR A 195 -5.74 -4.68 19.43
C THR A 195 -4.31 -5.16 19.71
N GLY A 196 -4.05 -5.60 20.92
CA GLY A 196 -2.78 -6.25 21.29
C GLY A 196 -2.72 -7.68 20.74
N VAL A 197 -1.62 -8.05 20.08
CA VAL A 197 -1.39 -9.39 19.53
C VAL A 197 0.05 -9.80 19.79
N THR A 198 0.28 -10.55 20.88
CA THR A 198 1.63 -10.96 21.31
C THR A 198 2.43 -11.66 20.23
N ALA A 199 1.78 -12.46 19.37
CA ALA A 199 2.46 -13.17 18.28
C ALA A 199 3.19 -12.25 17.29
N LEU A 200 2.83 -10.96 17.21
CA LEU A 200 3.51 -10.00 16.34
C LEU A 200 4.95 -9.72 16.77
N SER A 201 5.29 -9.92 18.05
CA SER A 201 6.66 -9.74 18.54
C SER A 201 7.68 -10.66 17.88
N TYR A 202 7.21 -11.76 17.28
CA TYR A 202 8.05 -12.70 16.52
C TYR A 202 8.18 -12.35 15.04
N MET A 203 7.58 -11.27 14.56
CA MET A 203 7.76 -10.83 13.18
C MET A 203 9.09 -10.10 13.01
N GLY A 204 9.79 -10.46 11.93
CA GLY A 204 10.96 -9.75 11.43
C GLY A 204 10.58 -8.60 10.49
N GLN A 205 11.54 -8.14 9.69
CA GLN A 205 11.29 -7.16 8.63
C GLN A 205 10.26 -7.69 7.62
N SER A 206 9.37 -6.82 7.15
CA SER A 206 8.20 -7.19 6.35
C SER A 206 8.53 -7.43 4.87
N TRP A 207 9.29 -8.49 4.60
CA TRP A 207 9.76 -8.83 3.25
C TRP A 207 8.72 -9.51 2.37
N SER A 208 7.74 -10.15 2.98
CA SER A 208 6.73 -10.91 2.26
C SER A 208 5.77 -9.98 1.52
N LYS A 209 5.60 -10.21 0.21
CA LYS A 209 4.50 -9.61 -0.55
C LYS A 209 3.18 -10.20 -0.04
N PRO A 210 2.21 -9.38 0.42
CA PRO A 210 0.94 -9.89 0.91
C PRO A 210 0.17 -10.68 -0.17
N THR A 211 -0.38 -11.82 0.22
CA THR A 211 -1.32 -12.59 -0.60
C THR A 211 -2.72 -12.44 -0.04
N ILE A 212 -3.65 -11.96 -0.86
CA ILE A 212 -5.04 -11.72 -0.47
C ILE A 212 -5.92 -12.81 -1.07
N ALA A 213 -6.66 -13.51 -0.23
CA ALA A 213 -7.50 -14.62 -0.66
C ALA A 213 -8.74 -14.79 0.20
N TYR A 214 -9.78 -15.41 -0.36
CA TYR A 214 -10.89 -15.90 0.43
C TYR A 214 -10.58 -17.29 0.99
N VAL A 215 -10.81 -17.45 2.28
CA VAL A 215 -10.70 -18.75 2.97
C VAL A 215 -11.96 -19.04 3.77
N LYS A 216 -12.23 -20.32 4.01
CA LYS A 216 -13.25 -20.75 4.97
C LYS A 216 -12.55 -20.93 6.34
N PHE A 217 -12.79 -20.02 7.26
CA PHE A 217 -12.22 -20.06 8.60
C PHE A 217 -13.34 -20.00 9.65
N GLY A 218 -13.36 -20.98 10.56
CA GLY A 218 -14.44 -21.12 11.54
C GLY A 218 -15.82 -21.31 10.90
N GLY A 219 -15.90 -21.95 9.73
CA GLY A 219 -17.15 -22.14 8.99
C GLY A 219 -17.60 -20.95 8.14
N VAL A 220 -16.96 -19.79 8.26
CA VAL A 220 -17.32 -18.54 7.58
C VAL A 220 -16.31 -18.21 6.48
N LYS A 221 -16.79 -17.73 5.33
CA LYS A 221 -15.95 -17.19 4.25
C LYS A 221 -15.40 -15.83 4.68
N LYS A 222 -14.06 -15.72 4.74
CA LYS A 222 -13.36 -14.47 5.10
C LYS A 222 -12.35 -14.10 4.04
N LEU A 223 -12.22 -12.80 3.77
CA LEU A 223 -11.09 -12.25 3.02
C LEU A 223 -9.92 -12.10 3.99
N VAL A 224 -8.79 -12.71 3.65
CA VAL A 224 -7.61 -12.71 4.52
C VAL A 224 -6.36 -12.30 3.77
N MET A 225 -5.41 -11.77 4.53
CA MET A 225 -4.06 -11.44 4.10
C MET A 225 -3.09 -12.46 4.71
N PHE A 226 -2.34 -13.15 3.85
CA PHE A 226 -1.23 -14.01 4.27
C PHE A 226 0.09 -13.29 4.05
N VAL A 227 0.98 -13.38 5.03
CA VAL A 227 2.36 -12.91 4.95
C VAL A 227 3.28 -13.89 5.68
N GLY A 228 4.51 -14.04 5.20
CA GLY A 228 5.58 -14.73 5.96
C GLY A 228 6.00 -13.89 7.17
N GLY A 229 6.63 -14.54 8.15
CA GLY A 229 7.09 -13.90 9.37
C GLY A 229 8.16 -12.83 9.18
N GLY A 230 8.81 -12.81 8.02
CA GLY A 230 9.74 -11.75 7.66
C GLY A 230 11.20 -12.13 7.83
N TYR A 231 12.09 -11.17 7.65
CA TYR A 231 13.54 -11.35 7.77
C TYR A 231 14.02 -10.90 9.16
N ASP A 232 14.85 -11.73 9.77
CA ASP A 232 15.53 -11.40 11.03
C ASP A 232 16.91 -10.81 10.75
N PRO A 233 17.15 -9.50 11.02
CA PRO A 233 18.45 -8.88 10.82
C PRO A 233 19.57 -9.51 11.65
N GLY A 234 19.26 -10.31 12.65
CA GLY A 234 20.22 -11.06 13.42
C GLY A 234 21.10 -11.94 12.54
N TYR A 235 20.58 -12.45 11.42
CA TYR A 235 21.35 -13.26 10.46
C TYR A 235 22.48 -12.51 9.75
N GLU A 236 22.56 -11.20 9.84
CA GLU A 236 23.71 -10.44 9.36
C GLU A 236 24.96 -10.61 10.24
N ASN A 237 24.78 -11.14 11.45
CA ASN A 237 25.87 -11.49 12.35
C ASN A 237 26.20 -12.98 12.20
N ALA A 238 27.42 -13.31 11.77
CA ALA A 238 27.87 -14.70 11.58
C ALA A 238 27.80 -15.57 12.86
N ALA A 239 27.82 -14.96 14.04
CA ALA A 239 27.70 -15.66 15.33
C ALA A 239 26.24 -15.78 15.82
N TYR A 240 25.26 -15.29 15.05
CA TYR A 240 23.86 -15.35 15.44
C TYR A 240 23.32 -16.78 15.38
N ASP A 241 22.69 -17.21 16.46
CA ASP A 241 21.97 -18.49 16.55
C ASP A 241 20.52 -18.23 16.99
N GLN A 242 19.60 -18.39 16.06
CA GLN A 242 18.17 -18.17 16.28
C GLN A 242 17.57 -19.14 17.31
N SER A 243 18.19 -20.33 17.49
CA SER A 243 17.71 -21.34 18.45
C SER A 243 17.89 -20.90 19.89
N THR A 244 18.83 -19.98 20.16
CA THR A 244 19.15 -19.48 21.50
C THR A 244 18.53 -18.14 21.82
N THR A 245 17.86 -17.52 20.84
CA THR A 245 17.24 -16.21 20.97
C THR A 245 15.76 -16.28 20.61
N THR A 246 14.98 -15.30 21.05
CA THR A 246 13.60 -15.08 20.57
C THR A 246 13.61 -14.45 19.18
N GLY A 247 14.34 -15.06 18.24
CA GLY A 247 14.51 -14.54 16.89
C GLY A 247 13.19 -14.36 16.17
N GLY A 248 13.14 -13.32 15.33
CA GLY A 248 11.99 -13.00 14.52
C GLY A 248 11.99 -13.71 13.16
N GLY A 249 10.87 -13.62 12.47
CA GLY A 249 10.79 -14.02 11.06
C GLY A 249 10.28 -15.43 10.78
N ALA A 250 10.23 -16.30 11.78
CA ALA A 250 9.69 -17.65 11.59
C ALA A 250 8.16 -17.66 11.54
N GLY A 251 7.59 -18.44 10.61
CA GLY A 251 6.16 -18.70 10.54
C GLY A 251 5.43 -17.97 9.42
N VAL A 252 4.12 -18.20 9.39
CA VAL A 252 3.18 -17.56 8.46
C VAL A 252 2.06 -16.94 9.29
N TYR A 253 1.70 -15.74 8.93
CA TYR A 253 0.63 -14.98 9.58
C TYR A 253 -0.57 -14.85 8.65
N MET A 254 -1.74 -15.01 9.21
CA MET A 254 -3.01 -14.78 8.55
C MET A 254 -3.78 -13.69 9.29
N PHE A 255 -4.08 -12.61 8.60
CA PHE A 255 -4.84 -11.48 9.12
C PHE A 255 -6.18 -11.37 8.41
N ASP A 256 -7.19 -10.86 9.11
CA ASP A 256 -8.41 -10.39 8.46
C ASP A 256 -8.02 -9.20 7.56
N ALA A 257 -8.36 -9.27 6.28
CA ALA A 257 -7.98 -8.23 5.31
C ALA A 257 -9.01 -7.09 5.22
N ASN A 258 -10.10 -7.16 6.01
CA ASN A 258 -11.18 -6.19 5.96
C ASN A 258 -11.10 -5.14 7.09
#